data_0f8d06006b74893bf9abb295aa97d5e9
#
_entry.id   0f8d06006b74893bf9abb295aa97d5e9
#
_cell.length_a   1.000
_cell.length_b   1.000
_cell.length_c   1.000
_cell.angle_alpha   90.00
_cell.angle_beta   90.00
_cell.angle_gamma   90.00
#
_symmetry.space_group_name_H-M   'P 1'
#
loop_
_entity.id
_entity.type
_entity.pdbx_description
1 polymer ?
#
loop_
_entity_poly.entity_id
_entity_poly.type
_entity_poly.pdbx_seq_one_letter_code
_entity_poly.pdbx_strand_id
1 'polypeptide(L)'
;MHSFDISSELSSPAETVWQHVIDMAGVNGELRPLLRMTVPPGLSDVSLGELPVGRRVGRSWLLLFGFLPVDFDDLTIAERGPGYRFLERSVMLTQSCWEHERLVRPLDLGCSVTDRLRWQGRFPPLGALYRLAVPILFRHRHRRLRRRFGGPTYD
;
A
#
# COMPACT_ATOMS: atom_id res chain seq x y z
N MET A 1 -7.83 6.53 -16.86
CA MET A 1 -7.34 6.30 -15.50
C MET A 1 -8.38 5.58 -14.67
N HIS A 2 -7.96 4.57 -13.93
CA HIS A 2 -8.83 3.79 -13.04
C HIS A 2 -8.62 4.23 -11.59
N SER A 3 -9.60 3.98 -10.72
CA SER A 3 -9.49 4.32 -9.29
C SER A 3 -10.24 3.31 -8.41
N PHE A 4 -9.79 3.21 -7.16
CA PHE A 4 -10.44 2.42 -6.13
C PHE A 4 -10.10 3.01 -4.76
N ASP A 5 -11.10 3.16 -3.91
CA ASP A 5 -10.94 3.68 -2.56
C ASP A 5 -11.52 2.69 -1.56
N ILE A 6 -10.86 2.53 -0.42
CA ILE A 6 -11.33 1.68 0.67
C ILE A 6 -10.94 2.30 2.02
N SER A 7 -11.82 2.17 3.00
CA SER A 7 -11.59 2.68 4.36
C SER A 7 -12.01 1.65 5.39
N SER A 8 -11.28 1.57 6.50
CA SER A 8 -11.61 0.71 7.64
C SER A 8 -11.38 1.43 8.95
N GLU A 9 -12.24 1.17 9.94
CA GLU A 9 -12.03 1.61 11.31
C GLU A 9 -11.31 0.53 12.10
N LEU A 10 -10.31 0.92 12.90
CA LEU A 10 -9.51 0.04 13.72
C LEU A 10 -9.60 0.46 15.19
N SER A 11 -9.53 -0.51 16.10
CA SER A 11 -9.63 -0.25 17.54
C SER A 11 -8.32 0.26 18.16
N SER A 12 -7.19 0.06 17.49
CA SER A 12 -5.88 0.50 17.97
C SER A 12 -5.63 1.98 17.68
N PRO A 13 -4.76 2.65 18.49
CA PRO A 13 -4.43 4.04 18.25
C PRO A 13 -3.76 4.29 16.89
N ALA A 14 -3.98 5.47 16.32
CA ALA A 14 -3.43 5.84 15.01
C ALA A 14 -1.91 5.71 14.94
N GLU A 15 -1.19 6.12 15.97
CA GLU A 15 0.27 6.01 16.02
C GLU A 15 0.74 4.57 15.94
N THR A 16 0.11 3.66 16.67
CA THR A 16 0.44 2.23 16.65
C THR A 16 0.23 1.63 15.25
N VAL A 17 -0.88 1.97 14.61
CA VAL A 17 -1.18 1.52 13.26
C VAL A 17 -0.19 2.11 12.26
N TRP A 18 0.13 3.41 12.39
CA TRP A 18 1.05 4.09 11.49
C TRP A 18 2.45 3.47 11.50
N GLN A 19 2.99 3.15 12.68
CA GLN A 19 4.30 2.49 12.78
C GLN A 19 4.35 1.15 12.03
N HIS A 20 3.24 0.43 12.00
CA HIS A 20 3.11 -0.82 11.25
C HIS A 20 3.03 -0.58 9.75
N VAL A 21 2.25 0.41 9.30
CA VAL A 21 1.98 0.61 7.86
C VAL A 21 3.16 1.22 7.11
N ILE A 22 4.11 1.86 7.80
CA ILE A 22 5.32 2.42 7.19
C ILE A 22 6.52 1.46 7.23
N ASP A 23 6.39 0.30 7.84
CA ASP A 23 7.42 -0.73 7.89
C ASP A 23 7.18 -1.76 6.79
N MET A 24 8.24 -2.15 6.07
CA MET A 24 8.12 -3.15 4.99
C MET A 24 7.65 -4.51 5.50
N ALA A 25 8.02 -4.91 6.72
CA ALA A 25 7.49 -6.12 7.34
C ALA A 25 5.97 -6.01 7.55
N GLY A 26 5.49 -4.83 7.94
CA GLY A 26 4.06 -4.56 8.05
C GLY A 26 3.34 -4.61 6.70
N VAL A 27 3.92 -3.98 5.67
CA VAL A 27 3.38 -4.03 4.31
C VAL A 27 3.24 -5.47 3.83
N ASN A 28 4.30 -6.27 3.96
CA ASN A 28 4.27 -7.67 3.57
C ASN A 28 3.33 -8.51 4.43
N GLY A 29 3.17 -8.17 5.70
CA GLY A 29 2.17 -8.79 6.58
C GLY A 29 0.74 -8.57 6.09
N GLU A 30 0.43 -7.39 5.55
CA GLU A 30 -0.88 -7.10 4.94
C GLU A 30 -1.08 -7.84 3.62
N LEU A 31 -0.03 -8.00 2.82
CA LEU A 31 -0.10 -8.60 1.49
C LEU A 31 -0.18 -10.12 1.50
N ARG A 32 0.41 -10.79 2.50
CA ARG A 32 0.43 -12.26 2.59
C ARG A 32 -0.97 -12.86 2.64
N PRO A 33 -1.18 -14.04 2.05
CA PRO A 33 -0.28 -14.84 1.23
C PRO A 33 -0.34 -14.50 -0.26
N LEU A 34 -1.10 -13.47 -0.65
CA LEU A 34 -1.37 -13.17 -2.05
C LEU A 34 -0.16 -12.61 -2.78
N LEU A 35 0.59 -11.75 -2.09
CA LEU A 35 1.67 -10.99 -2.70
C LEU A 35 2.80 -10.76 -1.70
N ARG A 36 4.03 -10.58 -2.21
CA ARG A 36 5.17 -10.11 -1.43
C ARG A 36 5.91 -9.04 -2.22
N MET A 37 6.29 -7.96 -1.56
CA MET A 37 7.15 -6.92 -2.11
C MET A 37 8.57 -7.11 -1.62
N THR A 38 9.55 -7.11 -2.53
CA THR A 38 10.95 -7.11 -2.15
C THR A 38 11.35 -5.72 -1.67
N VAL A 39 12.36 -5.65 -0.81
CA VAL A 39 12.92 -4.38 -0.34
C VAL A 39 13.92 -3.88 -1.38
N PRO A 40 13.86 -2.62 -1.82
CA PRO A 40 14.87 -2.06 -2.72
C PRO A 40 16.27 -2.20 -2.13
N PRO A 41 17.31 -2.44 -2.95
CA PRO A 41 18.68 -2.59 -2.46
C PRO A 41 19.13 -1.40 -1.59
N GLY A 42 19.74 -1.68 -0.44
CA GLY A 42 20.24 -0.67 0.48
C GLY A 42 19.18 -0.08 1.42
N LEU A 43 17.93 -0.53 1.37
CA LEU A 43 16.82 0.03 2.17
C LEU A 43 16.24 -0.96 3.19
N SER A 44 16.92 -2.06 3.48
CA SER A 44 16.41 -3.12 4.36
C SER A 44 16.08 -2.64 5.78
N ASP A 45 16.80 -1.63 6.29
CA ASP A 45 16.64 -1.10 7.64
C ASP A 45 15.95 0.27 7.66
N VAL A 46 15.39 0.71 6.54
CA VAL A 46 14.76 2.04 6.39
C VAL A 46 13.26 1.89 6.31
N SER A 47 12.53 2.66 7.13
CA SER A 47 11.07 2.71 7.04
C SER A 47 10.63 3.61 5.88
N LEU A 48 9.41 3.41 5.38
CA LEU A 48 8.82 4.28 4.35
C LEU A 48 8.74 5.74 4.83
N GLY A 49 8.61 5.96 6.14
CA GLY A 49 8.60 7.29 6.74
C GLY A 49 9.94 8.04 6.67
N GLU A 50 11.04 7.35 6.42
CA GLU A 50 12.39 7.93 6.33
C GLU A 50 12.87 8.12 4.89
N LEU A 51 12.10 7.65 3.91
CA LEU A 51 12.48 7.76 2.50
C LEU A 51 12.40 9.20 2.01
N PRO A 52 13.31 9.61 1.09
CA PRO A 52 13.25 10.96 0.52
C PRO A 52 11.97 11.16 -0.29
N VAL A 53 11.45 12.38 -0.27
CA VAL A 53 10.26 12.77 -1.00
C VAL A 53 10.65 13.34 -2.36
N GLY A 54 9.87 13.00 -3.40
CA GLY A 54 9.97 13.61 -4.72
C GLY A 54 10.97 12.96 -5.68
N ARG A 55 11.62 11.86 -5.28
CA ARG A 55 12.55 11.15 -6.17
C ARG A 55 12.39 9.65 -6.04
N ARG A 56 12.73 8.94 -7.12
CA ARG A 56 12.75 7.48 -7.13
C ARG A 56 13.74 6.96 -6.08
N VAL A 57 13.28 6.03 -5.26
CA VAL A 57 14.07 5.44 -4.17
C VAL A 57 14.74 4.14 -4.60
N GLY A 58 14.03 3.31 -5.36
CA GLY A 58 14.52 2.03 -5.81
C GLY A 58 13.40 1.16 -6.35
N ARG A 59 13.76 -0.03 -6.83
CA ARG A 59 12.81 -0.97 -7.41
C ARG A 59 12.44 -2.04 -6.40
N SER A 60 11.13 -2.21 -6.21
CA SER A 60 10.54 -3.29 -5.43
C SER A 60 9.84 -4.25 -6.38
N TRP A 61 10.17 -5.54 -6.33
CA TRP A 61 9.49 -6.56 -7.13
C TRP A 61 8.23 -7.05 -6.41
N LEU A 62 7.17 -7.21 -7.18
CA LEU A 62 5.92 -7.81 -6.72
C LEU A 62 5.91 -9.28 -7.07
N LEU A 63 5.89 -10.14 -6.05
CA LEU A 63 5.96 -11.58 -6.18
C LEU A 63 4.61 -12.19 -5.84
N LEU A 64 3.91 -12.71 -6.85
CA LEU A 64 2.64 -13.41 -6.65
C LEU A 64 2.87 -14.66 -5.80
N PHE A 65 2.07 -14.82 -4.76
CA PHE A 65 2.21 -15.90 -3.76
C PHE A 65 3.59 -15.96 -3.10
N GLY A 66 4.35 -14.89 -3.16
CA GLY A 66 5.67 -14.77 -2.53
C GLY A 66 6.84 -15.24 -3.39
N PHE A 67 6.62 -15.77 -4.59
CA PHE A 67 7.71 -16.32 -5.41
C PHE A 67 7.68 -15.97 -6.90
N LEU A 68 6.50 -15.71 -7.51
CA LEU A 68 6.39 -15.46 -8.95
C LEU A 68 6.43 -13.96 -9.26
N PRO A 69 7.49 -13.45 -9.91
CA PRO A 69 7.53 -12.03 -10.28
C PRO A 69 6.44 -11.72 -11.32
N VAL A 70 5.56 -10.79 -11.00
CA VAL A 70 4.45 -10.37 -11.87
C VAL A 70 4.51 -8.90 -12.26
N ASP A 71 5.20 -8.10 -11.44
CA ASP A 71 5.35 -6.66 -11.67
C ASP A 71 6.52 -6.13 -10.86
N PHE A 72 6.93 -4.89 -11.10
CA PHE A 72 7.79 -4.13 -10.19
C PHE A 72 7.22 -2.74 -9.99
N ASP A 73 7.63 -2.14 -8.89
CA ASP A 73 7.29 -0.78 -8.49
C ASP A 73 8.60 0.02 -8.34
N ASP A 74 8.79 1.00 -9.20
CA ASP A 74 9.87 1.99 -9.06
C ASP A 74 9.41 3.04 -8.05
N LEU A 75 9.59 2.73 -6.77
CA LEU A 75 9.00 3.43 -5.65
C LEU A 75 9.42 4.90 -5.60
N THR A 76 8.43 5.77 -5.56
CA THR A 76 8.61 7.21 -5.36
C THR A 76 7.56 7.71 -4.40
N ILE A 77 8.00 8.26 -3.27
CA ILE A 77 7.11 8.94 -2.32
C ILE A 77 6.97 10.37 -2.80
N ALA A 78 5.81 10.71 -3.34
CA ALA A 78 5.55 12.05 -3.89
C ALA A 78 5.25 13.06 -2.79
N GLU A 79 4.55 12.65 -1.73
CA GLU A 79 4.16 13.51 -0.62
C GLU A 79 4.14 12.72 0.69
N ARG A 80 4.43 13.42 1.79
CA ARG A 80 4.33 12.89 3.15
C ARG A 80 3.65 13.92 4.04
N GLY A 81 2.61 13.46 4.80
CA GLY A 81 1.81 14.37 5.62
C GLY A 81 0.89 15.27 4.79
N PRO A 82 0.13 16.19 5.44
CA PRO A 82 0.13 16.40 6.90
C PRO A 82 -0.45 15.22 7.65
N GLY A 83 0.02 15.02 8.89
CA GLY A 83 -0.39 13.91 9.74
C GLY A 83 0.18 12.56 9.27
N TYR A 84 -0.50 11.49 9.63
CA TYR A 84 -0.12 10.12 9.25
C TYR A 84 -0.60 9.82 7.83
N ARG A 85 0.16 10.31 6.86
CA ARG A 85 -0.21 10.22 5.43
C ARG A 85 1.02 10.08 4.56
N PHE A 86 0.94 9.25 3.53
CA PHE A 86 1.87 9.31 2.40
C PHE A 86 1.11 9.21 1.08
N LEU A 87 1.69 9.77 0.04
CA LEU A 87 1.28 9.59 -1.35
C LEU A 87 2.46 9.03 -2.14
N GLU A 88 2.31 7.81 -2.62
CA GLU A 88 3.21 7.19 -3.58
C GLU A 88 2.74 7.53 -4.98
N ARG A 89 3.67 7.94 -5.83
CA ARG A 89 3.41 8.14 -7.26
C ARG A 89 4.55 7.52 -8.04
N SER A 90 4.33 6.29 -8.48
CA SER A 90 5.37 5.41 -9.00
C SER A 90 5.07 4.98 -10.43
N VAL A 91 6.12 4.47 -11.10
CA VAL A 91 6.01 3.78 -12.37
C VAL A 91 6.23 2.30 -12.11
N MET A 92 5.42 1.47 -12.73
CA MET A 92 5.49 0.01 -12.62
C MET A 92 5.81 -0.62 -13.98
N LEU A 93 6.12 -1.90 -14.01
CA LEU A 93 6.30 -2.62 -15.27
C LEU A 93 5.04 -2.60 -16.12
N THR A 94 3.87 -2.86 -15.52
CA THR A 94 2.59 -2.95 -16.23
C THR A 94 1.78 -1.67 -16.23
N GLN A 95 2.09 -0.73 -15.33
CA GLN A 95 1.36 0.53 -15.18
C GLN A 95 2.28 1.71 -15.46
N SER A 96 1.86 2.60 -16.35
CA SER A 96 2.59 3.85 -16.63
C SER A 96 2.47 4.85 -15.48
N CYS A 97 1.42 4.75 -14.70
CA CYS A 97 1.20 5.53 -13.49
C CYS A 97 0.53 4.67 -12.43
N TRP A 98 1.08 4.72 -11.23
CA TRP A 98 0.50 4.10 -10.05
C TRP A 98 0.53 5.11 -8.92
N GLU A 99 -0.64 5.45 -8.39
CA GLU A 99 -0.76 6.30 -7.22
C GLU A 99 -1.43 5.54 -6.08
N HIS A 100 -0.81 5.59 -4.91
CA HIS A 100 -1.35 5.04 -3.68
C HIS A 100 -1.21 6.07 -2.56
N GLU A 101 -2.35 6.60 -2.12
CA GLU A 101 -2.41 7.42 -0.91
C GLU A 101 -2.93 6.57 0.24
N ARG A 102 -2.21 6.58 1.35
CA ARG A 102 -2.70 6.00 2.61
C ARG A 102 -2.75 7.08 3.67
N LEU A 103 -3.87 7.15 4.36
CA LEU A 103 -4.13 8.11 5.42
C LEU A 103 -4.64 7.37 6.66
N VAL A 104 -3.98 7.59 7.80
CA VAL A 104 -4.42 7.09 9.10
C VAL A 104 -4.90 8.27 9.92
N ARG A 105 -6.18 8.26 10.30
CA ARG A 105 -6.82 9.33 11.08
C ARG A 105 -7.13 8.88 12.49
N PRO A 106 -6.72 9.63 13.52
CA PRO A 106 -7.20 9.37 14.89
C PRO A 106 -8.72 9.56 14.97
N LEU A 107 -9.36 8.65 15.71
CA LEU A 107 -10.77 8.73 16.11
C LEU A 107 -10.84 8.74 17.63
N ASP A 108 -12.02 8.99 18.19
CA ASP A 108 -12.21 8.96 19.65
C ASP A 108 -11.83 7.60 20.24
N LEU A 109 -12.17 6.51 19.54
CA LEU A 109 -11.82 5.14 19.92
C LEU A 109 -11.09 4.46 18.75
N GLY A 110 -9.76 4.62 18.68
CA GLY A 110 -8.94 4.01 17.64
C GLY A 110 -8.62 4.95 16.50
N CYS A 111 -8.71 4.44 15.28
CA CYS A 111 -8.37 5.21 14.09
C CYS A 111 -9.11 4.70 12.86
N SER A 112 -9.03 5.44 11.76
CA SER A 112 -9.44 4.97 10.44
C SER A 112 -8.24 4.89 9.51
N VAL A 113 -8.20 3.86 8.65
CA VAL A 113 -7.21 3.74 7.56
C VAL A 113 -7.96 3.86 6.25
N THR A 114 -7.51 4.78 5.41
CA THR A 114 -8.07 4.98 4.08
C THR A 114 -6.98 4.81 3.04
N ASP A 115 -7.24 3.97 2.04
CA ASP A 115 -6.41 3.82 0.87
C ASP A 115 -7.15 4.35 -0.35
N ARG A 116 -6.47 5.19 -1.13
CA ARG A 116 -6.96 5.70 -2.41
C ARG A 116 -5.95 5.31 -3.49
N LEU A 117 -6.45 4.57 -4.48
CA LEU A 117 -5.63 4.03 -5.55
C LEU A 117 -6.05 4.64 -6.88
N ARG A 118 -5.06 5.00 -7.71
CA ARG A 118 -5.28 5.42 -9.09
C ARG A 118 -4.19 4.82 -9.96
N TRP A 119 -4.57 4.37 -11.16
CA TRP A 119 -3.60 3.75 -12.05
C TRP A 119 -3.97 3.91 -13.51
N GLN A 120 -2.94 3.84 -14.34
CA GLN A 120 -3.05 3.86 -15.79
C GLN A 120 -2.18 2.73 -16.33
N GLY A 121 -2.79 1.73 -16.98
CA GLY A 121 -2.05 0.63 -17.62
C GLY A 121 -1.24 1.13 -18.81
N ARG A 122 -0.08 0.53 -19.04
CA ARG A 122 0.73 0.80 -20.24
C ARG A 122 -0.03 0.45 -21.52
N PHE A 123 -0.85 -0.59 -21.45
CA PHE A 123 -1.78 -1.01 -22.49
C PHE A 123 -3.16 -1.20 -21.86
N PRO A 124 -4.26 -0.98 -22.61
CA PRO A 124 -5.61 -1.09 -22.05
C PRO A 124 -5.91 -2.37 -21.28
N PRO A 125 -5.49 -3.59 -21.75
CA PRO A 125 -5.75 -4.83 -20.99
C PRO A 125 -5.11 -4.85 -19.61
N LEU A 126 -3.95 -4.23 -19.41
CA LEU A 126 -3.24 -4.20 -18.13
C LEU A 126 -3.97 -3.35 -17.10
N GLY A 127 -4.48 -2.19 -17.52
CA GLY A 127 -5.31 -1.36 -16.65
C GLY A 127 -6.61 -2.05 -16.27
N ALA A 128 -7.24 -2.74 -17.22
CA ALA A 128 -8.47 -3.51 -17.00
C ALA A 128 -8.23 -4.69 -16.04
N LEU A 129 -7.08 -5.37 -16.15
CA LEU A 129 -6.71 -6.45 -15.23
C LEU A 129 -6.62 -5.94 -13.79
N TYR A 130 -6.02 -4.76 -13.59
CA TYR A 130 -5.89 -4.15 -12.26
C TYR A 130 -7.24 -3.71 -11.68
N ARG A 131 -8.25 -3.46 -12.50
CA ARG A 131 -9.61 -3.21 -12.01
C ARG A 131 -10.19 -4.41 -11.25
N LEU A 132 -9.73 -5.62 -11.56
CA LEU A 132 -10.10 -6.83 -10.82
C LEU A 132 -9.13 -7.07 -9.66
N ALA A 133 -7.84 -6.94 -9.89
CA ALA A 133 -6.81 -7.29 -8.91
C ALA A 133 -6.74 -6.33 -7.72
N VAL A 134 -6.82 -5.02 -7.96
CA VAL A 134 -6.66 -4.00 -6.91
C VAL A 134 -7.74 -4.10 -5.83
N PRO A 135 -9.03 -4.18 -6.14
CA PRO A 135 -10.05 -4.34 -5.10
C PRO A 135 -9.87 -5.62 -4.28
N ILE A 136 -9.53 -6.73 -4.92
CA ILE A 136 -9.29 -8.00 -4.21
C ILE A 136 -8.13 -7.84 -3.23
N LEU A 137 -7.00 -7.29 -3.70
CA LEU A 137 -5.80 -7.14 -2.90
C LEU A 137 -6.03 -6.18 -1.72
N PHE A 138 -6.63 -5.02 -1.95
CA PHE A 138 -6.82 -4.02 -0.91
C PHE A 138 -7.90 -4.39 0.10
N ARG A 139 -8.95 -5.09 -0.31
CA ARG A 139 -9.90 -5.70 0.63
C ARG A 139 -9.21 -6.73 1.52
N HIS A 140 -8.33 -7.53 0.96
CA HIS A 140 -7.52 -8.48 1.73
C HIS A 140 -6.60 -7.75 2.73
N ARG A 141 -5.91 -6.69 2.30
CA ARG A 141 -5.06 -5.88 3.19
C ARG A 141 -5.84 -5.30 4.36
N HIS A 142 -7.02 -4.73 4.09
CA HIS A 142 -7.88 -4.16 5.14
C HIS A 142 -8.43 -5.23 6.08
N ARG A 143 -8.75 -6.41 5.59
CA ARG A 143 -9.16 -7.54 6.43
C ARG A 143 -8.04 -7.92 7.39
N ARG A 144 -6.79 -7.98 6.93
CA ARG A 144 -5.65 -8.29 7.77
C ARG A 144 -5.36 -7.18 8.79
N LEU A 145 -5.52 -5.93 8.42
CA LEU A 145 -5.43 -4.80 9.36
C LEU A 145 -6.47 -4.93 10.48
N ARG A 146 -7.71 -5.22 10.15
CA ARG A 146 -8.76 -5.40 11.17
C ARG A 146 -8.49 -6.59 12.09
N ARG A 147 -7.96 -7.68 11.56
CA ARG A 147 -7.57 -8.85 12.38
C ARG A 147 -6.44 -8.52 13.34
N ARG A 148 -5.48 -7.71 12.90
CA ARG A 148 -4.31 -7.35 13.71
C ARG A 148 -4.63 -6.28 14.76
N PHE A 149 -5.36 -5.25 14.38
CA PHE A 149 -5.58 -4.07 15.21
C PHE A 149 -6.99 -3.95 15.79
N GLY A 150 -7.85 -4.92 15.51
CA GLY A 150 -9.26 -4.89 15.91
C GLY A 150 -10.10 -3.99 14.99
N GLY A 151 -11.39 -4.24 15.01
CA GLY A 151 -12.35 -3.49 14.22
C GLY A 151 -13.55 -4.36 13.85
N PRO A 152 -14.63 -3.77 13.31
CA PRO A 152 -15.80 -4.52 12.91
C PRO A 152 -15.43 -5.50 11.78
N THR A 153 -15.85 -6.75 11.93
CA THR A 153 -15.76 -7.76 10.88
C THR A 153 -17.01 -7.64 10.01
N TYR A 154 -16.80 -7.19 8.79
CA TYR A 154 -17.86 -7.27 7.78
C TYR A 154 -17.69 -8.60 7.04
N ASP A 155 -18.65 -9.48 7.15
CA ASP A 155 -18.73 -10.72 6.38
C ASP A 155 -19.12 -10.44 4.93
#